data_10af58ecd2b0d48ae00fd8f3c87638d8
#
_entry.id   10af58ecd2b0d48ae00fd8f3c87638d8
#
_cell.length_a   1.000
_cell.length_b   1.000
_cell.length_c   1.000
_cell.angle_alpha   90.00
_cell.angle_beta   90.00
_cell.angle_gamma   90.00
#
_symmetry.space_group_name_H-M   'P 1'
#
loop_
_entity.id
_entity.type
_entity.pdbx_description
1 polymer ?
#
loop_
_entity_poly.entity_id
_entity_poly.type
_entity_poly.pdbx_seq_one_letter_code
_entity_poly.pdbx_strand_id
1 'polypeptide(L)'
;TKLIKELIWARYLQNARVPSQMVEKVSGTLEKYKLLFVTLEPDSKNGQRAYDWLLDVLSVEIEYLLGPPCIDEALASFAYQEIQKRVEWQTRDLAQEDRDLQLYIAIHRTVLKSNQATLRYRILTLYYNHWRKAKAGDHVVKEIAMNLLKVIDSVERQIQHPAQDEVYRFVRRHAVVFHVLSDIARDNPQALAGALQTGDLTTVDTAATKAAEVRYDSFRIKLKRT
;
A
#
# COMPACT_ATOMS: atom_id res chain seq x y z
N THR A 1 1.30 -5.67 23.83
CA THR A 1 1.09 -4.63 24.85
C THR A 1 2.24 -3.64 24.93
N LYS A 2 3.53 -4.05 24.95
CA LYS A 2 4.68 -3.12 24.97
C LYS A 2 4.72 -2.28 23.70
N LEU A 3 4.62 -2.90 22.52
CA LEU A 3 4.58 -2.22 21.21
C LEU A 3 3.51 -1.11 21.18
N ILE A 4 2.29 -1.41 21.63
CA ILE A 4 1.20 -0.42 21.61
C ILE A 4 1.50 0.76 22.54
N LYS A 5 2.09 0.50 23.71
CA LYS A 5 2.53 1.57 24.62
C LYS A 5 3.59 2.46 23.98
N GLU A 6 4.58 1.87 23.31
CA GLU A 6 5.61 2.60 22.57
C GLU A 6 5.00 3.46 21.43
N LEU A 7 4.04 2.92 20.68
CA LEU A 7 3.35 3.65 19.62
C LEU A 7 2.50 4.82 20.16
N ILE A 8 1.88 4.64 21.35
CA ILE A 8 1.18 5.73 22.03
C ILE A 8 2.18 6.79 22.51
N TRP A 9 3.29 6.39 23.11
CA TRP A 9 4.35 7.31 23.56
C TRP A 9 4.96 8.09 22.39
N ALA A 10 5.19 7.43 21.27
CA ALA A 10 5.67 8.05 20.03
C ALA A 10 4.59 8.89 19.31
N ARG A 11 3.38 9.01 19.87
CA ARG A 11 2.23 9.75 19.32
C ARG A 11 1.69 9.23 17.98
N TYR A 12 2.03 8.02 17.59
CA TYR A 12 1.41 7.36 16.43
C TYR A 12 -0.02 6.89 16.72
N LEU A 13 -0.33 6.58 17.99
CA LEU A 13 -1.67 6.19 18.43
C LEU A 13 -2.14 7.15 19.54
N GLN A 14 -3.42 7.52 19.49
CA GLN A 14 -4.04 8.30 20.55
C GLN A 14 -4.31 7.41 21.77
N ASN A 15 -3.96 7.90 22.97
CA ASN A 15 -4.26 7.22 24.21
C ASN A 15 -5.79 7.01 24.35
N ALA A 16 -6.21 5.84 24.84
CA ALA A 16 -7.60 5.40 25.00
C ALA A 16 -8.38 5.04 23.71
N ARG A 17 -7.76 5.04 22.50
CA ARG A 17 -8.44 4.66 21.25
C ARG A 17 -8.11 3.26 20.74
N VAL A 18 -7.31 2.48 21.46
CA VAL A 18 -6.97 1.11 21.04
C VAL A 18 -7.88 0.11 21.77
N PRO A 19 -8.92 -0.43 21.12
CA PRO A 19 -9.79 -1.43 21.73
C PRO A 19 -9.02 -2.70 22.08
N SER A 20 -9.45 -3.43 23.11
CA SER A 20 -8.84 -4.71 23.52
C SER A 20 -8.77 -5.70 22.35
N GLN A 21 -9.81 -5.75 21.50
CA GLN A 21 -9.84 -6.57 20.29
C GLN A 21 -8.71 -6.25 19.30
N MET A 22 -8.26 -5.00 19.25
CA MET A 22 -7.15 -4.59 18.40
C MET A 22 -5.83 -5.15 18.93
N VAL A 23 -5.66 -5.14 20.25
CA VAL A 23 -4.48 -5.73 20.92
C VAL A 23 -4.40 -7.23 20.62
N GLU A 24 -5.52 -7.94 20.68
CA GLU A 24 -5.61 -9.37 20.36
C GLU A 24 -5.26 -9.64 18.89
N LYS A 25 -5.77 -8.83 17.95
CA LYS A 25 -5.43 -8.94 16.53
C LYS A 25 -3.93 -8.75 16.28
N VAL A 26 -3.34 -7.71 16.87
CA VAL A 26 -1.89 -7.45 16.74
C VAL A 26 -1.10 -8.60 17.36
N SER A 27 -1.52 -9.13 18.51
CA SER A 27 -0.87 -10.29 19.14
C SER A 27 -0.94 -11.52 18.24
N GLY A 28 -2.10 -11.83 17.67
CA GLY A 28 -2.27 -12.93 16.71
C GLY A 28 -1.41 -12.78 15.46
N THR A 29 -1.27 -11.55 14.95
CA THR A 29 -0.36 -11.26 13.84
C THR A 29 1.10 -11.52 14.23
N LEU A 30 1.54 -11.06 15.39
CA LEU A 30 2.89 -11.32 15.89
C LEU A 30 3.19 -12.83 16.02
N GLU A 31 2.24 -13.61 16.53
CA GLU A 31 2.39 -15.08 16.61
C GLU A 31 2.49 -15.73 15.22
N LYS A 32 1.74 -15.24 14.24
CA LYS A 32 1.83 -15.69 12.85
C LYS A 32 3.24 -15.48 12.29
N TYR A 33 3.80 -14.26 12.43
CA TYR A 33 5.14 -13.96 11.93
C TYR A 33 6.26 -14.63 12.72
N LYS A 34 6.07 -14.85 14.02
CA LYS A 34 7.03 -15.60 14.84
C LYS A 34 7.34 -16.97 14.25
N LEU A 35 6.35 -17.67 13.68
CA LEU A 35 6.58 -18.94 13.00
C LEU A 35 7.49 -18.78 11.78
N LEU A 36 7.37 -17.68 11.04
CA LEU A 36 8.24 -17.41 9.89
C LEU A 36 9.66 -17.07 10.33
N PHE A 37 9.82 -16.28 11.39
CA PHE A 37 11.13 -15.92 11.91
C PHE A 37 11.91 -17.15 12.45
N VAL A 38 11.22 -18.10 13.05
CA VAL A 38 11.86 -19.34 13.59
C VAL A 38 12.44 -20.22 12.47
N THR A 39 11.93 -20.12 11.23
CA THR A 39 12.46 -20.88 10.09
C THR A 39 13.71 -20.27 9.47
N LEU A 40 14.13 -19.08 9.91
CA LEU A 40 15.29 -18.39 9.36
C LEU A 40 16.59 -18.91 9.95
N GLU A 41 17.62 -18.95 9.14
CA GLU A 41 19.02 -19.18 9.55
C GLU A 41 19.67 -17.80 9.84
N PRO A 42 19.79 -17.39 11.11
CA PRO A 42 20.15 -15.99 11.44
C PRO A 42 21.52 -15.56 10.90
N ASP A 43 22.47 -16.49 10.82
CA ASP A 43 23.86 -16.22 10.46
C ASP A 43 24.10 -16.25 8.94
N SER A 44 23.07 -16.60 8.14
CA SER A 44 23.19 -16.61 6.69
C SER A 44 22.78 -15.26 6.09
N LYS A 45 23.45 -14.88 4.98
CA LYS A 45 23.08 -13.67 4.22
C LYS A 45 21.60 -13.69 3.75
N ASN A 46 21.11 -14.85 3.38
CA ASN A 46 19.72 -15.02 2.98
C ASN A 46 18.78 -14.94 4.18
N GLY A 47 19.18 -15.42 5.35
CA GLY A 47 18.42 -15.28 6.59
C GLY A 47 18.26 -13.83 7.02
N GLN A 48 19.35 -13.04 6.97
CA GLN A 48 19.28 -11.62 7.29
C GLN A 48 18.38 -10.85 6.30
N ARG A 49 18.51 -11.11 4.99
CA ARG A 49 17.63 -10.53 3.96
C ARG A 49 16.16 -10.88 4.21
N ALA A 50 15.88 -12.13 4.53
CA ALA A 50 14.52 -12.60 4.83
C ALA A 50 13.97 -11.99 6.12
N TYR A 51 14.81 -11.83 7.13
CA TYR A 51 14.46 -11.17 8.38
C TYR A 51 14.01 -9.71 8.14
N ASP A 52 14.80 -8.93 7.44
CA ASP A 52 14.48 -7.52 7.13
C ASP A 52 13.21 -7.42 6.28
N TRP A 53 13.04 -8.33 5.31
CA TRP A 53 11.83 -8.41 4.49
C TRP A 53 10.59 -8.73 5.32
N LEU A 54 10.67 -9.68 6.25
CA LEU A 54 9.56 -10.02 7.14
C LEU A 54 9.21 -8.87 8.09
N LEU A 55 10.20 -8.12 8.59
CA LEU A 55 9.96 -6.93 9.40
C LEU A 55 9.19 -5.86 8.61
N ASP A 56 9.55 -5.63 7.35
CA ASP A 56 8.84 -4.69 6.47
C ASP A 56 7.37 -5.09 6.32
N VAL A 57 7.12 -6.34 5.97
CA VAL A 57 5.76 -6.84 5.74
C VAL A 57 4.93 -6.84 7.03
N LEU A 58 5.53 -7.26 8.15
CA LEU A 58 4.91 -7.24 9.48
C LEU A 58 4.53 -5.81 9.91
N SER A 59 5.44 -4.84 9.70
CA SER A 59 5.20 -3.45 10.09
C SER A 59 3.99 -2.87 9.36
N VAL A 60 3.88 -3.12 8.06
CA VAL A 60 2.73 -2.67 7.25
C VAL A 60 1.44 -3.38 7.66
N GLU A 61 1.49 -4.69 7.95
CA GLU A 61 0.29 -5.41 8.41
C GLU A 61 -0.22 -4.85 9.74
N ILE A 62 0.69 -4.54 10.68
CA ILE A 62 0.32 -3.92 11.96
C ILE A 62 -0.24 -2.50 11.72
N GLU A 63 0.39 -1.70 10.86
CA GLU A 63 -0.10 -0.37 10.50
C GLU A 63 -1.53 -0.43 9.95
N TYR A 64 -1.82 -1.37 9.05
CA TYR A 64 -3.15 -1.55 8.47
C TYR A 64 -4.19 -2.09 9.46
N LEU A 65 -3.77 -2.85 10.46
CA LEU A 65 -4.65 -3.26 11.56
C LEU A 65 -5.02 -2.07 12.44
N LEU A 66 -4.08 -1.18 12.72
CA LEU A 66 -4.25 -0.04 13.61
C LEU A 66 -4.97 1.12 12.94
N GLY A 67 -4.75 1.31 11.64
CA GLY A 67 -5.36 2.37 10.83
C GLY A 67 -5.60 1.90 9.39
N PRO A 68 -6.73 1.25 9.09
CA PRO A 68 -7.02 0.78 7.73
C PRO A 68 -6.98 1.92 6.72
N PRO A 69 -6.23 1.80 5.61
CA PRO A 69 -6.06 2.84 4.60
C PRO A 69 -7.25 2.88 3.62
N CYS A 70 -8.48 3.06 4.12
CA CYS A 70 -9.71 2.95 3.33
C CYS A 70 -9.76 3.94 2.16
N ILE A 71 -9.30 5.18 2.37
CA ILE A 71 -9.26 6.20 1.30
C ILE A 71 -8.24 5.80 0.23
N ASP A 72 -7.07 5.34 0.65
CA ASP A 72 -6.01 4.93 -0.27
C ASP A 72 -6.40 3.68 -1.07
N GLU A 73 -7.09 2.73 -0.45
CA GLU A 73 -7.61 1.54 -1.13
C GLU A 73 -8.67 1.90 -2.16
N ALA A 74 -9.62 2.77 -1.81
CA ALA A 74 -10.64 3.26 -2.74
C ALA A 74 -10.01 4.03 -3.90
N LEU A 75 -9.07 4.92 -3.60
CA LEU A 75 -8.35 5.71 -4.60
C LEU A 75 -7.53 4.83 -5.55
N ALA A 76 -6.81 3.83 -5.04
CA ALA A 76 -6.05 2.90 -5.86
C ALA A 76 -6.96 2.09 -6.78
N SER A 77 -8.08 1.60 -6.27
CA SER A 77 -9.07 0.86 -7.04
C SER A 77 -9.66 1.72 -8.17
N PHE A 78 -10.06 2.94 -7.85
CA PHE A 78 -10.58 3.88 -8.85
C PHE A 78 -9.51 4.24 -9.90
N ALA A 79 -8.30 4.55 -9.46
CA ALA A 79 -7.19 4.85 -10.37
C ALA A 79 -6.89 3.66 -11.30
N TYR A 80 -6.91 2.44 -10.78
CA TYR A 80 -6.71 1.23 -11.57
C TYR A 80 -7.77 1.11 -12.68
N GLN A 81 -9.06 1.22 -12.34
CA GLN A 81 -10.16 1.13 -13.28
C GLN A 81 -10.08 2.19 -14.40
N GLU A 82 -9.69 3.42 -14.06
CA GLU A 82 -9.62 4.50 -15.03
C GLU A 82 -8.37 4.47 -15.90
N ILE A 83 -7.23 4.11 -15.31
CA ILE A 83 -5.95 4.05 -16.05
C ILE A 83 -5.91 2.81 -16.94
N GLN A 84 -6.42 1.67 -16.49
CA GLN A 84 -6.46 0.43 -17.27
C GLN A 84 -7.14 0.61 -18.63
N LYS A 85 -8.18 1.45 -18.70
CA LYS A 85 -8.91 1.75 -19.97
C LYS A 85 -8.05 2.52 -20.99
N ARG A 86 -6.94 3.13 -20.55
CA ARG A 86 -6.08 4.02 -21.36
C ARG A 86 -4.72 3.42 -21.66
N VAL A 87 -4.38 2.29 -21.04
CA VAL A 87 -3.09 1.63 -21.25
C VAL A 87 -3.12 0.81 -22.52
N GLU A 88 -2.28 1.17 -23.48
CA GLU A 88 -1.99 0.36 -24.66
C GLU A 88 -0.66 -0.37 -24.46
N TRP A 89 -0.74 -1.69 -24.29
CA TRP A 89 0.45 -2.51 -24.11
C TRP A 89 1.11 -2.79 -25.45
N GLN A 90 2.29 -2.21 -25.67
CA GLN A 90 3.06 -2.44 -26.90
C GLN A 90 3.75 -3.80 -26.91
N THR A 91 4.13 -4.31 -25.75
CA THR A 91 4.78 -5.63 -25.59
C THR A 91 3.73 -6.75 -25.53
N ARG A 92 3.71 -7.61 -26.54
CA ARG A 92 2.82 -8.78 -26.58
C ARG A 92 3.28 -9.92 -25.66
N ASP A 93 4.55 -9.89 -25.22
CA ASP A 93 5.20 -10.99 -24.50
C ASP A 93 4.88 -11.06 -22.99
N LEU A 94 4.19 -10.05 -22.45
CA LEU A 94 3.78 -10.05 -21.05
C LEU A 94 2.40 -10.70 -20.89
N ALA A 95 2.29 -11.69 -19.99
CA ALA A 95 1.01 -12.28 -19.63
C ALA A 95 0.06 -11.23 -19.04
N GLN A 96 -1.26 -11.43 -19.21
CA GLN A 96 -2.25 -10.45 -18.72
C GLN A 96 -2.14 -10.22 -17.20
N GLU A 97 -1.91 -11.28 -16.44
CA GLU A 97 -1.74 -11.21 -14.98
C GLU A 97 -0.54 -10.35 -14.58
N ASP A 98 0.58 -10.48 -15.32
CA ASP A 98 1.76 -9.65 -15.08
C ASP A 98 1.50 -8.19 -15.47
N ARG A 99 0.78 -7.92 -16.56
CA ARG A 99 0.37 -6.55 -16.96
C ARG A 99 -0.45 -5.88 -15.87
N ASP A 100 -1.45 -6.59 -15.35
CA ASP A 100 -2.33 -6.09 -14.31
C ASP A 100 -1.56 -5.81 -13.02
N LEU A 101 -0.64 -6.69 -12.65
CA LEU A 101 0.22 -6.52 -11.48
C LEU A 101 1.21 -5.34 -11.67
N GLN A 102 1.82 -5.19 -12.85
CA GLN A 102 2.72 -4.08 -13.13
C GLN A 102 1.98 -2.72 -13.09
N LEU A 103 0.76 -2.67 -13.61
CA LEU A 103 -0.10 -1.49 -13.52
C LEU A 103 -0.47 -1.18 -12.06
N TYR A 104 -0.84 -2.19 -11.28
CA TYR A 104 -1.13 -2.06 -9.86
C TYR A 104 0.07 -1.49 -9.07
N ILE A 105 1.27 -2.03 -9.29
CA ILE A 105 2.50 -1.54 -8.65
C ILE A 105 2.79 -0.08 -9.03
N ALA A 106 2.63 0.26 -10.32
CA ALA A 106 2.85 1.63 -10.80
C ALA A 106 1.88 2.63 -10.17
N ILE A 107 0.60 2.27 -10.03
CA ILE A 107 -0.40 3.10 -9.34
C ILE A 107 -0.02 3.30 -7.87
N HIS A 108 0.35 2.24 -7.17
CA HIS A 108 0.78 2.34 -5.78
C HIS A 108 1.99 3.27 -5.62
N ARG A 109 2.97 3.17 -6.51
CA ARG A 109 4.18 4.03 -6.49
C ARG A 109 3.88 5.49 -6.81
N THR A 110 2.99 5.75 -7.76
CA THR A 110 2.76 7.11 -8.28
C THR A 110 1.64 7.83 -7.54
N VAL A 111 0.48 7.19 -7.39
CA VAL A 111 -0.73 7.81 -6.81
C VAL A 111 -0.66 7.79 -5.29
N LEU A 112 -0.33 6.66 -4.69
CA LEU A 112 -0.30 6.50 -3.23
C LEU A 112 1.08 6.78 -2.62
N LYS A 113 2.13 6.87 -3.45
CA LYS A 113 3.53 7.01 -3.00
C LYS A 113 3.94 5.91 -2.03
N SER A 114 3.41 4.71 -2.24
CA SER A 114 3.72 3.54 -1.42
C SER A 114 5.21 3.24 -1.42
N ASN A 115 5.78 3.00 -0.24
CA ASN A 115 7.16 2.56 -0.09
C ASN A 115 7.32 1.07 -0.43
N GLN A 116 8.54 0.57 -0.39
CA GLN A 116 8.85 -0.81 -0.74
C GLN A 116 8.20 -1.81 0.24
N ALA A 117 8.16 -1.52 1.53
CA ALA A 117 7.52 -2.36 2.54
C ALA A 117 6.02 -2.54 2.24
N THR A 118 5.33 -1.45 1.90
CA THR A 118 3.92 -1.48 1.50
C THR A 118 3.70 -2.33 0.25
N LEU A 119 4.56 -2.19 -0.78
CA LEU A 119 4.45 -2.99 -2.00
C LEU A 119 4.67 -4.48 -1.73
N ARG A 120 5.68 -4.83 -0.91
CA ARG A 120 5.95 -6.21 -0.45
C ARG A 120 4.70 -6.83 0.18
N TYR A 121 4.12 -6.15 1.15
CA TYR A 121 2.91 -6.61 1.82
C TYR A 121 1.72 -6.75 0.84
N ARG A 122 1.51 -5.77 -0.02
CA ARG A 122 0.41 -5.77 -1.00
C ARG A 122 0.52 -6.93 -1.98
N ILE A 123 1.69 -7.15 -2.57
CA ILE A 123 1.91 -8.26 -3.51
C ILE A 123 1.79 -9.61 -2.80
N LEU A 124 2.35 -9.74 -1.58
CA LEU A 124 2.16 -10.94 -0.76
C LEU A 124 0.67 -11.26 -0.57
N THR A 125 -0.14 -10.25 -0.22
CA THR A 125 -1.58 -10.44 0.00
C THR A 125 -2.38 -10.69 -1.29
N LEU A 126 -1.87 -10.30 -2.45
CA LEU A 126 -2.43 -10.67 -3.75
C LEU A 126 -2.15 -12.14 -4.08
N TYR A 127 -0.92 -12.61 -3.85
CA TYR A 127 -0.56 -14.01 -4.07
C TYR A 127 -1.23 -14.96 -3.07
N TYR A 128 -1.40 -14.51 -1.84
CA TYR A 128 -2.00 -15.27 -0.74
C TYR A 128 -3.20 -14.50 -0.16
N ASN A 129 -4.32 -14.54 -0.88
CA ASN A 129 -5.54 -13.78 -0.56
C ASN A 129 -6.12 -14.05 0.85
N HIS A 130 -5.82 -15.21 1.44
CA HIS A 130 -6.21 -15.57 2.81
C HIS A 130 -5.23 -15.07 3.88
N TRP A 131 -4.07 -14.52 3.49
CA TRP A 131 -3.01 -14.10 4.40
C TRP A 131 -3.47 -13.15 5.51
N ARG A 132 -4.29 -12.14 5.16
CA ARG A 132 -4.79 -11.15 6.13
C ARG A 132 -5.63 -11.75 7.25
N LYS A 133 -6.29 -12.87 7.01
CA LYS A 133 -7.15 -13.58 7.98
C LYS A 133 -6.47 -14.78 8.60
N ALA A 134 -5.30 -15.15 8.11
CA ALA A 134 -4.58 -16.33 8.55
C ALA A 134 -4.08 -16.21 9.98
N LYS A 135 -4.19 -17.31 10.71
CA LYS A 135 -3.65 -17.50 12.06
C LYS A 135 -2.37 -18.33 12.00
N ALA A 136 -1.59 -18.30 13.07
CA ALA A 136 -0.30 -18.99 13.17
C ALA A 136 -0.32 -20.48 12.78
N GLY A 137 -1.42 -21.19 13.01
CA GLY A 137 -1.55 -22.63 12.70
C GLY A 137 -2.03 -22.95 11.29
N ASP A 138 -2.45 -21.96 10.50
CA ASP A 138 -3.10 -22.18 9.21
C ASP A 138 -2.13 -22.69 8.13
N HIS A 139 -2.67 -23.43 7.16
CA HIS A 139 -1.90 -24.03 6.08
C HIS A 139 -1.09 -23.00 5.29
N VAL A 140 -1.68 -21.86 4.95
CA VAL A 140 -1.02 -20.78 4.20
C VAL A 140 0.23 -20.25 4.90
N VAL A 141 0.23 -20.18 6.23
CA VAL A 141 1.41 -19.72 7.00
C VAL A 141 2.52 -20.75 6.94
N LYS A 142 2.18 -22.03 7.05
CA LYS A 142 3.14 -23.15 6.95
C LYS A 142 3.72 -23.25 5.52
N GLU A 143 2.89 -23.07 4.51
CA GLU A 143 3.29 -23.06 3.10
C GLU A 143 4.31 -21.95 2.83
N ILE A 144 4.02 -20.73 3.29
CA ILE A 144 4.93 -19.59 3.14
C ILE A 144 6.23 -19.85 3.94
N ALA A 145 6.15 -20.39 5.16
CA ALA A 145 7.32 -20.72 5.96
C ALA A 145 8.27 -21.69 5.24
N MET A 146 7.72 -22.76 4.65
CA MET A 146 8.50 -23.75 3.92
C MET A 146 9.12 -23.21 2.61
N ASN A 147 8.53 -22.17 2.03
CA ASN A 147 8.94 -21.62 0.73
C ASN A 147 9.37 -20.15 0.83
N LEU A 148 9.71 -19.66 2.01
CA LEU A 148 9.86 -18.23 2.30
C LEU A 148 10.79 -17.50 1.31
N LEU A 149 11.97 -18.03 1.04
CA LEU A 149 12.91 -17.40 0.10
C LEU A 149 12.34 -17.33 -1.33
N LYS A 150 11.62 -18.36 -1.79
CA LYS A 150 10.97 -18.34 -3.10
C LYS A 150 9.85 -17.31 -3.18
N VAL A 151 9.09 -17.16 -2.09
CA VAL A 151 8.04 -16.12 -1.97
C VAL A 151 8.65 -14.73 -2.04
N ILE A 152 9.72 -14.50 -1.27
CA ILE A 152 10.47 -13.24 -1.31
C ILE A 152 10.97 -12.93 -2.72
N ASP A 153 11.64 -13.89 -3.36
CA ASP A 153 12.18 -13.72 -4.71
C ASP A 153 11.09 -13.45 -5.75
N SER A 154 9.93 -14.08 -5.60
CA SER A 154 8.78 -13.83 -6.49
C SER A 154 8.23 -12.42 -6.32
N VAL A 155 8.07 -11.95 -5.09
CA VAL A 155 7.59 -10.59 -4.81
C VAL A 155 8.60 -9.54 -5.29
N GLU A 156 9.88 -9.71 -4.96
CA GLU A 156 10.94 -8.76 -5.37
C GLU A 156 11.10 -8.71 -6.89
N ARG A 157 10.96 -9.84 -7.59
CA ARG A 157 11.01 -9.88 -9.06
C ARG A 157 9.90 -9.03 -9.68
N GLN A 158 8.70 -9.02 -9.12
CA GLN A 158 7.62 -8.18 -9.61
C GLN A 158 7.87 -6.68 -9.31
N ILE A 159 8.40 -6.38 -8.13
CA ILE A 159 8.74 -4.99 -7.76
C ILE A 159 9.85 -4.42 -8.66
N GLN A 160 10.80 -5.28 -9.07
CA GLN A 160 11.96 -4.92 -9.90
C GLN A 160 11.77 -5.27 -11.39
N HIS A 161 10.54 -5.59 -11.81
CA HIS A 161 10.28 -6.01 -13.18
C HIS A 161 10.68 -4.93 -14.20
N PRO A 162 11.36 -5.28 -15.32
CA PRO A 162 11.83 -4.30 -16.31
C PRO A 162 10.73 -3.40 -16.88
N ALA A 163 9.51 -3.90 -17.04
CA ALA A 163 8.38 -3.11 -17.52
C ALA A 163 7.95 -2.00 -16.55
N GLN A 164 8.40 -2.04 -15.28
CA GLN A 164 7.97 -1.05 -14.27
C GLN A 164 8.31 0.38 -14.64
N ASP A 165 9.47 0.63 -15.21
CA ASP A 165 9.90 2.00 -15.55
C ASP A 165 9.00 2.65 -16.60
N GLU A 166 8.53 1.87 -17.57
CA GLU A 166 7.65 2.37 -18.62
C GLU A 166 6.23 2.61 -18.07
N VAL A 167 5.67 1.61 -17.38
CA VAL A 167 4.34 1.69 -16.78
C VAL A 167 4.29 2.81 -15.73
N TYR A 168 5.34 2.95 -14.90
CA TYR A 168 5.47 4.03 -13.93
C TYR A 168 5.43 5.41 -14.61
N ARG A 169 6.20 5.61 -15.68
CA ARG A 169 6.19 6.88 -16.42
C ARG A 169 4.83 7.19 -17.05
N PHE A 170 4.15 6.17 -17.55
CA PHE A 170 2.79 6.32 -18.08
C PHE A 170 1.81 6.74 -16.98
N VAL A 171 1.73 5.99 -15.88
CA VAL A 171 0.80 6.28 -14.76
C VAL A 171 1.10 7.64 -14.13
N ARG A 172 2.37 8.01 -14.00
CA ARG A 172 2.79 9.30 -13.43
C ARG A 172 2.21 10.52 -14.15
N ARG A 173 2.04 10.43 -15.48
CA ARG A 173 1.43 11.52 -16.27
C ARG A 173 -0.03 11.76 -15.90
N HIS A 174 -0.73 10.73 -15.42
CA HIS A 174 -2.14 10.77 -15.02
C HIS A 174 -2.34 10.93 -13.51
N ALA A 175 -1.28 10.84 -12.71
CA ALA A 175 -1.38 10.78 -11.24
C ALA A 175 -1.89 12.07 -10.59
N VAL A 176 -1.72 13.23 -11.26
CA VAL A 176 -2.09 14.53 -10.69
C VAL A 176 -3.57 14.61 -10.34
N VAL A 177 -4.44 14.10 -11.22
CA VAL A 177 -5.90 14.08 -10.99
C VAL A 177 -6.25 13.28 -9.74
N PHE A 178 -5.62 12.13 -9.56
CA PHE A 178 -5.85 11.28 -8.39
C PHE A 178 -5.29 11.90 -7.10
N HIS A 179 -4.19 12.66 -7.20
CA HIS A 179 -3.68 13.40 -6.04
C HIS A 179 -4.65 14.51 -5.59
N VAL A 180 -5.22 15.25 -6.54
CA VAL A 180 -6.25 16.26 -6.21
C VAL A 180 -7.48 15.60 -5.60
N LEU A 181 -7.93 14.47 -6.16
CA LEU A 181 -9.05 13.72 -5.61
C LEU A 181 -8.75 13.20 -4.19
N SER A 182 -7.53 12.74 -3.94
CA SER A 182 -7.07 12.33 -2.62
C SER A 182 -7.14 13.47 -1.61
N ASP A 183 -6.70 14.66 -2.00
CA ASP A 183 -6.74 15.84 -1.12
C ASP A 183 -8.20 16.19 -0.78
N ILE A 184 -9.09 16.22 -1.78
CA ILE A 184 -10.52 16.49 -1.54
C ILE A 184 -11.13 15.44 -0.60
N ALA A 185 -10.86 14.15 -0.84
CA ALA A 185 -11.39 13.06 -0.01
C ALA A 185 -10.91 13.12 1.44
N ARG A 186 -9.71 13.65 1.69
CA ARG A 186 -9.14 13.80 3.04
C ARG A 186 -9.57 15.08 3.74
N ASP A 187 -9.57 16.20 3.01
CA ASP A 187 -9.81 17.53 3.58
C ASP A 187 -11.30 17.85 3.66
N ASN A 188 -12.10 17.37 2.70
CA ASN A 188 -13.54 17.63 2.63
C ASN A 188 -14.35 16.42 2.14
N PRO A 189 -14.39 15.31 2.91
CA PRO A 189 -15.12 14.10 2.52
C PRO A 189 -16.63 14.33 2.35
N GLN A 190 -17.19 15.32 3.06
CA GLN A 190 -18.62 15.64 2.98
C GLN A 190 -18.98 16.30 1.65
N ALA A 191 -18.13 17.17 1.11
CA ALA A 191 -18.34 17.76 -0.21
C ALA A 191 -18.33 16.68 -1.31
N LEU A 192 -17.41 15.73 -1.23
CA LEU A 192 -17.34 14.61 -2.16
C LEU A 192 -18.59 13.71 -2.06
N ALA A 193 -19.00 13.36 -0.83
CA ALA A 193 -20.20 12.55 -0.60
C ALA A 193 -21.47 13.26 -1.08
N GLY A 194 -21.61 14.57 -0.81
CA GLY A 194 -22.72 15.37 -1.28
C GLY A 194 -22.81 15.43 -2.82
N ALA A 195 -21.69 15.67 -3.48
CA ALA A 195 -21.63 15.68 -4.94
C ALA A 195 -22.00 14.34 -5.58
N LEU A 196 -21.56 13.23 -4.97
CA LEU A 196 -21.93 11.87 -5.43
C LEU A 196 -23.42 11.58 -5.24
N GLN A 197 -24.06 12.15 -4.23
CA GLN A 197 -25.49 11.94 -3.97
C GLN A 197 -26.39 12.83 -4.84
N THR A 198 -26.01 14.08 -5.04
CA THR A 198 -26.82 15.08 -5.76
C THR A 198 -26.54 15.15 -7.24
N GLY A 199 -25.37 14.66 -7.70
CA GLY A 199 -24.84 14.88 -9.04
C GLY A 199 -24.32 16.30 -9.27
N ASP A 200 -24.35 17.17 -8.26
CA ASP A 200 -23.84 18.54 -8.36
C ASP A 200 -22.32 18.58 -8.07
N LEU A 201 -21.54 18.79 -9.11
CA LEU A 201 -20.09 18.82 -9.05
C LEU A 201 -19.51 20.21 -8.70
N THR A 202 -20.32 21.24 -8.53
CA THR A 202 -19.83 22.62 -8.31
C THR A 202 -18.97 22.76 -7.06
N THR A 203 -19.36 22.10 -5.97
CA THR A 203 -18.60 22.06 -4.72
C THR A 203 -17.29 21.29 -4.87
N VAL A 204 -17.28 20.21 -5.65
CA VAL A 204 -16.07 19.43 -5.93
C VAL A 204 -15.13 20.19 -6.85
N ASP A 205 -15.66 20.90 -7.84
CA ASP A 205 -14.87 21.73 -8.77
C ASP A 205 -14.16 22.88 -8.04
N THR A 206 -14.87 23.53 -7.12
CA THR A 206 -14.29 24.55 -6.24
C THR A 206 -13.19 23.97 -5.35
N ALA A 207 -13.42 22.80 -4.73
CA ALA A 207 -12.45 22.11 -3.89
C ALA A 207 -11.24 21.64 -4.72
N ALA A 208 -11.45 21.17 -5.94
CA ALA A 208 -10.39 20.74 -6.86
C ALA A 208 -9.50 21.92 -7.28
N THR A 209 -10.09 23.05 -7.61
CA THR A 209 -9.36 24.29 -7.94
C THR A 209 -8.48 24.72 -6.77
N LYS A 210 -9.03 24.78 -5.56
CA LYS A 210 -8.28 25.11 -4.34
C LYS A 210 -7.14 24.13 -4.08
N ALA A 211 -7.38 22.84 -4.19
CA ALA A 211 -6.36 21.81 -4.00
C ALA A 211 -5.24 21.91 -5.04
N ALA A 212 -5.58 22.20 -6.30
CA ALA A 212 -4.62 22.41 -7.37
C ALA A 212 -3.75 23.66 -7.12
N GLU A 213 -4.33 24.77 -6.68
CA GLU A 213 -3.62 26.00 -6.30
C GLU A 213 -2.62 25.78 -5.17
N VAL A 214 -3.03 25.10 -4.09
CA VAL A 214 -2.15 24.76 -2.96
C VAL A 214 -0.97 23.90 -3.42
N ARG A 215 -1.21 22.94 -4.30
CA ARG A 215 -0.13 22.11 -4.87
C ARG A 215 0.80 22.93 -5.76
N TYR A 216 0.27 23.79 -6.60
CA TYR A 216 1.06 24.68 -7.45
C TYR A 216 1.96 25.59 -6.64
N ASP A 217 1.44 26.22 -5.59
CA ASP A 217 2.22 27.09 -4.72
C ASP A 217 3.31 26.32 -3.95
N SER A 218 3.01 25.11 -3.49
CA SER A 218 4.01 24.24 -2.86
C SER A 218 5.15 23.88 -3.81
N PHE A 219 4.85 23.63 -5.08
CA PHE A 219 5.85 23.39 -6.13
C PHE A 219 6.69 24.64 -6.38
N ARG A 220 6.06 25.80 -6.51
CA ARG A 220 6.72 27.09 -6.73
C ARG A 220 7.70 27.44 -5.60
N ILE A 221 7.31 27.16 -4.35
CA ILE A 221 8.18 27.37 -3.18
C ILE A 221 9.40 26.42 -3.22
N LYS A 222 9.20 25.17 -3.58
CA LYS A 222 10.30 24.19 -3.70
C LYS A 222 11.29 24.57 -4.79
N LEU A 223 10.80 25.03 -5.97
CA LEU A 223 11.66 25.50 -7.07
C LEU A 223 12.47 26.77 -6.74
N LYS A 224 11.98 27.62 -5.82
CA LYS A 224 12.72 28.81 -5.39
C LYS A 224 13.80 28.51 -4.34
N ARG A 225 13.79 27.30 -3.75
CA ARG A 225 14.77 26.88 -2.72
C ARG A 225 15.91 26.03 -3.29
N THR A 226 15.83 25.65 -4.58
CA THR A 226 16.89 25.01 -5.36
C THR A 226 17.65 26.01 -6.17
#